data_c52ec456e95f79cc09f7640a6d9948fa
#
_entry.id   c52ec456e95f79cc09f7640a6d9948fa
#
_cell.length_a   1.000
_cell.length_b   1.000
_cell.length_c   1.000
_cell.angle_alpha   90.00
_cell.angle_beta   90.00
_cell.angle_gamma   90.00
#
_symmetry.space_group_name_H-M   'P 1'
#
loop_
_entity.id
_entity.type
_entity.pdbx_description
1 polymer ?
#
loop_
_entity_poly.entity_id
_entity_poly.type
_entity_poly.pdbx_seq_one_letter_code
_entity_poly.pdbx_strand_id
1 'polypeptide(L)'
;MKILSTLILIFTLAIGSAQAQKYVTKSGSIRFFSSTPMEDIEAHNRQVNSALDQQTGDFVFRLLMKSFQFEKALMQEHFNENYVESDKFPNATFTGKVMNINDIDFAKNGVYNVMVEGDLTIKGVTKKVSEKGTFEVKDGKVIGKSTFNVLVEDYGIKIPGAVAKNIAKSIQIDVDVNLEKLAK
;
A
#
# COMPACT_ATOMS: atom_id res chain seq x y z
N MET A 1 22.27 -63.53 34.36
CA MET A 1 21.14 -62.69 33.97
C MET A 1 21.70 -61.29 33.69
N LYS A 2 21.77 -60.93 32.42
CA LYS A 2 22.27 -59.63 31.99
C LYS A 2 21.06 -58.73 31.70
N ILE A 3 20.90 -57.65 32.48
CA ILE A 3 19.84 -56.68 32.29
C ILE A 3 20.38 -55.65 31.25
N LEU A 4 19.78 -55.65 30.06
CA LEU A 4 20.10 -54.75 28.98
C LEU A 4 19.24 -53.48 29.19
N SER A 5 19.84 -52.38 29.70
CA SER A 5 19.17 -51.12 29.86
C SER A 5 19.15 -50.39 28.49
N THR A 6 18.00 -50.37 27.85
CA THR A 6 17.75 -49.59 26.62
C THR A 6 17.47 -48.13 26.99
N LEU A 7 18.43 -47.28 26.72
CA LEU A 7 18.31 -45.82 26.89
C LEU A 7 17.57 -45.26 25.67
N ILE A 8 16.29 -44.97 25.81
CA ILE A 8 15.48 -44.27 24.78
C ILE A 8 15.80 -42.79 24.86
N LEU A 9 16.59 -42.32 23.90
CA LEU A 9 16.89 -40.90 23.71
C LEU A 9 15.68 -40.25 23.00
N ILE A 10 14.80 -39.57 23.77
CA ILE A 10 13.68 -38.78 23.23
C ILE A 10 14.27 -37.48 22.68
N PHE A 11 14.44 -37.43 21.36
CA PHE A 11 14.80 -36.20 20.64
C PHE A 11 13.52 -35.38 20.45
N THR A 12 13.24 -34.47 21.39
CA THR A 12 12.15 -33.49 21.25
C THR A 12 12.54 -32.49 20.16
N LEU A 13 12.02 -32.69 18.93
CA LEU A 13 12.01 -31.63 17.92
C LEU A 13 11.18 -30.46 18.45
N ALA A 14 11.84 -29.41 18.89
CA ALA A 14 11.22 -28.12 19.09
C ALA A 14 10.84 -27.56 17.71
N ILE A 15 9.62 -27.84 17.24
CA ILE A 15 9.04 -27.19 16.08
C ILE A 15 8.80 -25.75 16.48
N GLY A 16 9.80 -24.88 16.28
CA GLY A 16 9.63 -23.45 16.39
C GLY A 16 8.56 -23.05 15.38
N SER A 17 7.39 -22.63 15.88
CA SER A 17 6.37 -22.02 15.03
C SER A 17 6.99 -20.76 14.43
N ALA A 18 7.40 -20.81 13.16
CA ALA A 18 7.76 -19.64 12.39
C ALA A 18 6.49 -18.79 12.25
N GLN A 19 6.24 -17.90 13.21
CA GLN A 19 5.12 -16.99 13.10
C GLN A 19 5.43 -15.95 12.04
N ALA A 20 4.60 -15.90 11.01
CA ALA A 20 4.62 -14.85 10.00
C ALA A 20 4.58 -13.49 10.70
N GLN A 21 5.67 -12.73 10.63
CA GLN A 21 5.75 -11.43 11.24
C GLN A 21 5.13 -10.41 10.29
N LYS A 22 4.04 -9.82 10.72
CA LYS A 22 3.32 -8.79 9.94
C LYS A 22 3.73 -7.41 10.39
N TYR A 23 3.86 -6.53 9.43
CA TYR A 23 4.04 -5.10 9.63
C TYR A 23 2.75 -4.40 9.21
N VAL A 24 2.25 -3.48 10.02
CA VAL A 24 0.96 -2.82 9.79
C VAL A 24 1.02 -1.33 10.06
N THR A 25 0.14 -0.58 9.40
CA THR A 25 -0.16 0.81 9.76
C THR A 25 -1.64 1.09 9.57
N LYS A 26 -2.15 2.10 10.31
CA LYS A 26 -3.48 2.70 10.13
C LYS A 26 -3.42 4.19 9.81
N SER A 27 -2.22 4.75 9.75
CA SER A 27 -1.93 6.15 9.55
C SER A 27 -0.96 6.40 8.39
N GLY A 28 -0.96 5.52 7.40
CA GLY A 28 -0.22 5.75 6.16
C GLY A 28 -0.76 6.97 5.41
N SER A 29 0.06 7.56 4.57
CA SER A 29 -0.28 8.72 3.76
C SER A 29 -0.25 8.38 2.28
N ILE A 30 -1.27 8.84 1.56
CA ILE A 30 -1.29 8.88 0.10
C ILE A 30 -1.63 10.30 -0.32
N ARG A 31 -0.82 10.84 -1.21
CA ARG A 31 -1.07 12.10 -1.90
C ARG A 31 -1.33 11.81 -3.36
N PHE A 32 -2.30 12.47 -3.97
CA PHE A 32 -2.36 12.58 -5.40
C PHE A 32 -2.05 14.00 -5.88
N PHE A 33 -1.49 14.11 -7.05
CA PHE A 33 -1.13 15.38 -7.66
C PHE A 33 -1.47 15.37 -9.15
N SER A 34 -2.33 16.33 -9.53
CA SER A 34 -2.72 16.62 -10.90
C SER A 34 -2.12 17.96 -11.29
N SER A 35 -1.21 17.99 -12.27
CA SER A 35 -0.58 19.22 -12.73
C SER A 35 -0.91 19.48 -14.20
N THR A 36 -1.36 20.69 -14.47
CA THR A 36 -1.59 21.20 -15.82
C THR A 36 -1.05 22.63 -15.92
N PRO A 37 -0.86 23.18 -17.14
CA PRO A 37 -0.50 24.60 -17.27
C PRO A 37 -1.50 25.58 -16.67
N MET A 38 -2.72 25.15 -16.40
CA MET A 38 -3.80 26.00 -15.89
C MET A 38 -3.95 25.92 -14.38
N GLU A 39 -3.75 24.73 -13.78
CA GLU A 39 -4.02 24.51 -12.37
C GLU A 39 -3.27 23.29 -11.84
N ASP A 40 -2.78 23.40 -10.62
CA ASP A 40 -2.30 22.27 -9.83
C ASP A 40 -3.37 21.90 -8.79
N ILE A 41 -3.70 20.61 -8.74
CA ILE A 41 -4.67 20.07 -7.79
C ILE A 41 -3.98 19.02 -6.95
N GLU A 42 -4.03 19.18 -5.65
CA GLU A 42 -3.42 18.27 -4.69
C GLU A 42 -4.45 17.84 -3.64
N ALA A 43 -4.39 16.58 -3.24
CA ALA A 43 -5.15 16.07 -2.11
C ALA A 43 -4.38 15.02 -1.32
N HIS A 44 -4.61 15.00 0.00
CA HIS A 44 -3.93 14.12 0.94
C HIS A 44 -4.93 13.22 1.68
N ASN A 45 -4.61 11.94 1.75
CA ASN A 45 -5.26 11.00 2.65
C ASN A 45 -4.24 10.51 3.67
N ARG A 46 -4.48 10.74 4.97
CA ARG A 46 -3.61 10.34 6.08
C ARG A 46 -4.21 9.21 6.92
N GLN A 47 -5.19 8.48 6.37
CA GLN A 47 -5.90 7.39 7.05
C GLN A 47 -5.80 6.09 6.23
N VAL A 48 -4.60 5.82 5.71
CA VAL A 48 -4.34 4.64 4.89
C VAL A 48 -4.00 3.47 5.79
N ASN A 49 -4.75 2.37 5.65
CA ASN A 49 -4.43 1.10 6.29
C ASN A 49 -3.57 0.27 5.34
N SER A 50 -2.49 -0.29 5.87
CA SER A 50 -1.63 -1.19 5.10
C SER A 50 -1.10 -2.32 5.97
N ALA A 51 -0.85 -3.48 5.34
CA ALA A 51 -0.23 -4.63 5.98
C ALA A 51 0.72 -5.33 5.01
N LEU A 52 1.91 -5.67 5.51
CA LEU A 52 2.95 -6.42 4.82
C LEU A 52 3.24 -7.69 5.61
N ASP A 53 3.23 -8.83 4.95
CA ASP A 53 3.76 -10.09 5.47
C ASP A 53 5.21 -10.23 5.01
N GLN A 54 6.16 -10.23 5.95
CA GLN A 54 7.59 -10.28 5.63
C GLN A 54 8.06 -11.63 5.05
N GLN A 55 7.27 -12.71 5.23
CA GLN A 55 7.64 -14.04 4.74
C GLN A 55 7.13 -14.28 3.33
N THR A 56 5.89 -13.90 3.05
CA THR A 56 5.23 -14.16 1.77
C THR A 56 5.35 -13.01 0.80
N GLY A 57 5.69 -11.80 1.28
CA GLY A 57 5.67 -10.56 0.52
C GLY A 57 4.28 -10.02 0.28
N ASP A 58 3.21 -10.67 0.80
CA ASP A 58 1.84 -10.17 0.62
C ASP A 58 1.73 -8.75 1.18
N PHE A 59 1.24 -7.83 0.33
CA PHE A 59 1.19 -6.41 0.64
C PHE A 59 -0.16 -5.84 0.23
N VAL A 60 -0.88 -5.27 1.20
CA VAL A 60 -2.24 -4.78 1.00
C VAL A 60 -2.39 -3.34 1.48
N PHE A 61 -3.23 -2.58 0.78
CA PHE A 61 -3.67 -1.23 1.16
C PHE A 61 -5.17 -1.12 1.12
N ARG A 62 -5.71 -0.29 2.00
CA ARG A 62 -7.10 0.15 1.97
C ARG A 62 -7.20 1.57 2.49
N LEU A 63 -7.91 2.42 1.78
CA LEU A 63 -8.23 3.78 2.20
C LEU A 63 -9.69 4.12 1.88
N LEU A 64 -10.25 5.06 2.63
CA LEU A 64 -11.55 5.66 2.34
C LEU A 64 -11.36 6.82 1.36
N MET A 65 -12.14 6.85 0.28
CA MET A 65 -12.08 7.94 -0.72
C MET A 65 -12.49 9.28 -0.10
N LYS A 66 -13.46 9.30 0.80
CA LYS A 66 -13.90 10.51 1.53
C LYS A 66 -12.85 11.09 2.48
N SER A 67 -11.79 10.34 2.82
CA SER A 67 -10.70 10.83 3.67
C SER A 67 -9.65 11.65 2.92
N PHE A 68 -9.77 11.81 1.61
CA PHE A 68 -8.96 12.77 0.89
C PHE A 68 -9.35 14.19 1.24
N GLN A 69 -8.36 15.00 1.60
CA GLN A 69 -8.50 16.39 1.97
C GLN A 69 -7.90 17.29 0.89
N PHE A 70 -8.67 18.24 0.42
CA PHE A 70 -8.31 19.23 -0.57
C PHE A 70 -8.16 20.60 0.08
N GLU A 71 -7.41 21.50 -0.55
CA GLU A 71 -7.34 22.89 -0.12
C GLU A 71 -8.70 23.60 -0.25
N LYS A 72 -9.42 23.33 -1.37
CA LYS A 72 -10.72 23.94 -1.67
C LYS A 72 -11.84 22.91 -1.42
N ALA A 73 -12.80 23.28 -0.55
CA ALA A 73 -13.94 22.42 -0.21
C ALA A 73 -14.77 21.98 -1.43
N LEU A 74 -14.97 22.88 -2.41
CA LEU A 74 -15.69 22.58 -3.64
C LEU A 74 -14.98 21.51 -4.50
N MET A 75 -13.64 21.52 -4.52
CA MET A 75 -12.88 20.46 -5.20
C MET A 75 -13.07 19.11 -4.52
N GLN A 76 -13.10 19.09 -3.19
CA GLN A 76 -13.36 17.87 -2.42
C GLN A 76 -14.76 17.31 -2.68
N GLU A 77 -15.76 18.19 -2.76
CA GLU A 77 -17.14 17.82 -3.11
C GLU A 77 -17.20 17.21 -4.51
N HIS A 78 -16.67 17.91 -5.52
CA HIS A 78 -16.63 17.40 -6.91
C HIS A 78 -15.86 16.09 -7.03
N PHE A 79 -14.74 15.93 -6.33
CA PHE A 79 -14.00 14.69 -6.28
C PHE A 79 -14.87 13.55 -5.79
N ASN A 80 -15.54 13.74 -4.66
CA ASN A 80 -16.37 12.70 -4.04
C ASN A 80 -17.62 12.36 -4.86
N GLU A 81 -18.30 13.35 -5.40
CA GLU A 81 -19.59 13.17 -6.04
C GLU A 81 -19.48 12.83 -7.53
N ASN A 82 -18.64 13.59 -8.25
CA ASN A 82 -18.63 13.54 -9.71
C ASN A 82 -17.53 12.64 -10.29
N TYR A 83 -16.36 12.54 -9.61
CA TYR A 83 -15.22 11.80 -10.16
C TYR A 83 -15.16 10.37 -9.62
N VAL A 84 -15.08 10.19 -8.29
CA VAL A 84 -14.90 8.86 -7.70
C VAL A 84 -16.19 8.22 -7.20
N GLU A 85 -17.29 8.98 -7.10
CA GLU A 85 -18.59 8.52 -6.61
C GLU A 85 -18.42 7.81 -5.25
N SER A 86 -17.84 8.50 -4.27
CA SER A 86 -17.37 7.90 -3.00
C SER A 86 -18.48 7.30 -2.13
N ASP A 87 -19.74 7.68 -2.33
CA ASP A 87 -20.90 7.03 -1.70
C ASP A 87 -21.13 5.62 -2.24
N LYS A 88 -20.87 5.41 -3.51
CA LYS A 88 -21.06 4.15 -4.22
C LYS A 88 -19.81 3.27 -4.17
N PHE A 89 -18.65 3.91 -4.24
CA PHE A 89 -17.33 3.29 -4.21
C PHE A 89 -16.48 3.87 -3.06
N PRO A 90 -16.78 3.52 -1.81
CA PRO A 90 -16.20 4.22 -0.65
C PRO A 90 -14.71 3.96 -0.45
N ASN A 91 -14.15 2.89 -1.02
CA ASN A 91 -12.78 2.50 -0.80
C ASN A 91 -11.99 2.43 -2.12
N ALA A 92 -10.70 2.80 -2.05
CA ALA A 92 -9.69 2.27 -2.96
C ALA A 92 -8.89 1.19 -2.22
N THR A 93 -8.46 0.16 -2.96
CA THR A 93 -7.73 -0.98 -2.40
C THR A 93 -6.60 -1.40 -3.34
N PHE A 94 -5.53 -1.89 -2.75
CA PHE A 94 -4.48 -2.63 -3.45
C PHE A 94 -4.28 -3.97 -2.76
N THR A 95 -4.16 -5.03 -3.55
CA THR A 95 -3.81 -6.38 -3.07
C THR A 95 -2.76 -6.96 -4.00
N GLY A 96 -1.59 -7.22 -3.46
CA GLY A 96 -0.45 -7.68 -4.27
C GLY A 96 0.69 -8.20 -3.42
N LYS A 97 1.88 -8.18 -4.01
CA LYS A 97 3.10 -8.68 -3.40
C LYS A 97 4.29 -7.79 -3.66
N VAL A 98 5.22 -7.81 -2.74
CA VAL A 98 6.61 -7.37 -2.94
C VAL A 98 7.35 -8.53 -3.58
N MET A 99 7.71 -8.40 -4.85
CA MET A 99 8.24 -9.50 -5.68
C MET A 99 9.63 -9.96 -5.23
N ASN A 100 10.42 -9.05 -4.70
CA ASN A 100 11.77 -9.32 -4.21
C ASN A 100 11.87 -9.27 -2.67
N ILE A 101 10.85 -9.77 -1.96
CA ILE A 101 10.80 -9.76 -0.49
C ILE A 101 12.00 -10.44 0.17
N ASN A 102 12.56 -11.46 -0.47
CA ASN A 102 13.71 -12.22 0.02
C ASN A 102 15.04 -11.43 0.00
N ASP A 103 15.09 -10.30 -0.72
CA ASP A 103 16.27 -9.43 -0.78
C ASP A 103 16.32 -8.46 0.42
N ILE A 104 15.27 -8.45 1.26
CA ILE A 104 15.12 -7.51 2.35
C ILE A 104 15.50 -8.17 3.67
N ASP A 105 16.53 -7.66 4.32
CA ASP A 105 16.89 -8.05 5.69
C ASP A 105 16.16 -7.16 6.69
N PHE A 106 15.04 -7.64 7.21
CA PHE A 106 14.21 -6.92 8.19
C PHE A 106 14.86 -6.79 9.59
N ALA A 107 16.01 -7.44 9.83
CA ALA A 107 16.77 -7.31 11.07
C ALA A 107 17.85 -6.24 10.98
N LYS A 108 18.18 -5.76 9.77
CA LYS A 108 19.26 -4.81 9.52
C LYS A 108 18.73 -3.49 8.99
N ASN A 109 19.11 -2.39 9.65
CA ASN A 109 18.81 -1.06 9.13
C ASN A 109 19.40 -0.88 7.72
N GLY A 110 18.60 -0.36 6.78
CA GLY A 110 19.03 -0.19 5.40
C GLY A 110 17.88 0.23 4.49
N VAL A 111 18.22 0.65 3.27
CA VAL A 111 17.26 1.01 2.22
C VAL A 111 17.31 -0.04 1.12
N TYR A 112 16.16 -0.58 0.76
CA TYR A 112 15.97 -1.64 -0.21
C TYR A 112 15.06 -1.16 -1.33
N ASN A 113 15.49 -1.31 -2.59
CA ASN A 113 14.60 -1.10 -3.72
C ASN A 113 13.64 -2.28 -3.83
N VAL A 114 12.37 -1.99 -4.02
CA VAL A 114 11.33 -3.01 -4.11
C VAL A 114 10.54 -2.87 -5.41
N MET A 115 10.06 -4.03 -5.90
CA MET A 115 9.07 -4.11 -6.97
C MET A 115 7.78 -4.66 -6.37
N VAL A 116 6.69 -3.93 -6.54
CA VAL A 116 5.37 -4.30 -6.00
C VAL A 116 4.42 -4.55 -7.16
N GLU A 117 3.83 -5.74 -7.21
CA GLU A 117 2.87 -6.12 -8.26
C GLU A 117 1.55 -6.55 -7.63
N GLY A 118 0.44 -6.18 -8.26
CA GLY A 118 -0.87 -6.56 -7.75
C GLY A 118 -2.04 -5.91 -8.46
N ASP A 119 -3.17 -5.97 -7.82
CA ASP A 119 -4.45 -5.48 -8.29
C ASP A 119 -4.81 -4.18 -7.55
N LEU A 120 -4.84 -3.05 -8.27
CA LEU A 120 -5.28 -1.75 -7.77
C LEU A 120 -6.73 -1.52 -8.18
N THR A 121 -7.59 -1.30 -7.20
CA THR A 121 -9.02 -1.03 -7.42
C THR A 121 -9.35 0.41 -7.03
N ILE A 122 -9.85 1.18 -7.98
CA ILE A 122 -10.37 2.55 -7.78
C ILE A 122 -11.73 2.63 -8.45
N LYS A 123 -12.70 3.26 -7.80
CA LYS A 123 -14.07 3.43 -8.33
C LYS A 123 -14.68 2.11 -8.85
N GLY A 124 -14.41 0.99 -8.18
CA GLY A 124 -14.91 -0.33 -8.57
C GLY A 124 -14.23 -0.98 -9.78
N VAL A 125 -13.27 -0.32 -10.40
CA VAL A 125 -12.48 -0.87 -11.52
C VAL A 125 -11.15 -1.36 -11.00
N THR A 126 -10.77 -2.59 -11.35
CA THR A 126 -9.51 -3.22 -10.94
C THR A 126 -8.55 -3.32 -12.12
N LYS A 127 -7.32 -2.90 -11.90
CA LYS A 127 -6.21 -3.01 -12.87
C LYS A 127 -5.00 -3.65 -12.22
N LYS A 128 -4.27 -4.46 -12.99
CA LYS A 128 -2.94 -4.93 -12.59
C LYS A 128 -1.93 -3.79 -12.72
N VAL A 129 -1.15 -3.63 -11.67
CA VAL A 129 -0.08 -2.63 -11.62
C VAL A 129 1.23 -3.29 -11.21
N SER A 130 2.35 -2.73 -11.68
CA SER A 130 3.70 -3.15 -11.33
C SER A 130 4.53 -1.88 -11.12
N GLU A 131 4.82 -1.56 -9.85
CA GLU A 131 5.39 -0.28 -9.47
C GLU A 131 6.66 -0.45 -8.63
N LYS A 132 7.60 0.47 -8.80
CA LYS A 132 8.82 0.54 -8.03
C LYS A 132 8.61 1.34 -6.76
N GLY A 133 9.34 0.96 -5.71
CA GLY A 133 9.36 1.69 -4.46
C GLY A 133 10.64 1.44 -3.69
N THR A 134 10.67 1.95 -2.47
CA THR A 134 11.74 1.69 -1.51
C THR A 134 11.15 1.28 -0.17
N PHE A 135 11.80 0.35 0.51
CA PHE A 135 11.62 0.09 1.93
C PHE A 135 12.88 0.51 2.69
N GLU A 136 12.71 1.41 3.64
CA GLU A 136 13.74 1.71 4.63
C GLU A 136 13.41 0.92 5.90
N VAL A 137 14.27 -0.06 6.22
CA VAL A 137 14.22 -0.74 7.52
C VAL A 137 15.00 0.10 8.52
N LYS A 138 14.32 0.53 9.58
CA LYS A 138 14.91 1.38 10.62
C LYS A 138 14.31 1.06 11.98
N ASP A 139 15.16 0.66 12.92
CA ASP A 139 14.79 0.37 14.31
C ASP A 139 13.59 -0.58 14.45
N GLY A 140 13.55 -1.59 13.57
CA GLY A 140 12.49 -2.60 13.55
C GLY A 140 11.17 -2.16 12.91
N LYS A 141 11.12 -0.97 12.30
CA LYS A 141 10.02 -0.46 11.48
C LYS A 141 10.37 -0.54 10.00
N VAL A 142 9.36 -0.47 9.14
CA VAL A 142 9.53 -0.41 7.68
C VAL A 142 8.84 0.84 7.16
N ILE A 143 9.62 1.76 6.59
CA ILE A 143 9.10 2.95 5.92
C ILE A 143 9.05 2.64 4.43
N GLY A 144 7.84 2.55 3.88
CA GLY A 144 7.61 2.28 2.46
C GLY A 144 7.28 3.55 1.69
N LYS A 145 7.97 3.78 0.56
CA LYS A 145 7.71 4.91 -0.34
C LYS A 145 7.62 4.45 -1.78
N SER A 146 6.69 5.05 -2.51
CA SER A 146 6.56 4.87 -3.96
C SER A 146 5.94 6.11 -4.59
N THR A 147 6.34 6.40 -5.82
CA THR A 147 5.70 7.41 -6.68
C THR A 147 5.43 6.78 -8.03
N PHE A 148 4.17 6.82 -8.46
CA PHE A 148 3.74 6.27 -9.74
C PHE A 148 2.58 7.09 -10.31
N ASN A 149 2.17 6.78 -11.55
CA ASN A 149 1.09 7.50 -12.22
C ASN A 149 -0.11 6.60 -12.49
N VAL A 150 -1.30 7.18 -12.39
CA VAL A 150 -2.57 6.53 -12.68
C VAL A 150 -3.28 7.30 -13.79
N LEU A 151 -3.68 6.62 -14.87
CA LEU A 151 -4.56 7.20 -15.88
C LEU A 151 -6.01 7.14 -15.38
N VAL A 152 -6.66 8.30 -15.24
CA VAL A 152 -8.02 8.36 -14.67
C VAL A 152 -9.05 7.62 -15.52
N GLU A 153 -8.85 7.58 -16.84
CA GLU A 153 -9.73 6.85 -17.78
C GLU A 153 -9.69 5.34 -17.57
N ASP A 154 -8.54 4.78 -17.12
CA ASP A 154 -8.39 3.36 -16.82
C ASP A 154 -9.33 2.89 -15.71
N TYR A 155 -9.75 3.80 -14.84
CA TYR A 155 -10.65 3.56 -13.72
C TYR A 155 -12.06 4.13 -13.94
N GLY A 156 -12.42 4.40 -15.20
CA GLY A 156 -13.75 4.89 -15.57
C GLY A 156 -14.07 6.29 -15.01
N ILE A 157 -13.05 7.07 -14.65
CA ILE A 157 -13.21 8.44 -14.19
C ILE A 157 -13.21 9.35 -15.43
N LYS A 158 -14.32 10.05 -15.65
CA LYS A 158 -14.50 10.94 -16.79
C LYS A 158 -14.26 12.38 -16.36
N ILE A 159 -13.39 13.09 -17.09
CA ILE A 159 -13.16 14.53 -16.91
C ILE A 159 -14.10 15.28 -17.86
N PRO A 160 -15.05 16.11 -17.34
CA PRO A 160 -15.92 16.91 -18.19
C PRO A 160 -15.14 17.87 -19.08
N GLY A 161 -15.56 18.07 -20.33
CA GLY A 161 -14.87 18.91 -21.29
C GLY A 161 -14.66 20.36 -20.82
N ALA A 162 -15.57 20.90 -20.03
CA ALA A 162 -15.47 22.26 -19.48
C ALA A 162 -14.24 22.47 -18.57
N VAL A 163 -13.77 21.41 -17.88
CA VAL A 163 -12.64 21.45 -16.95
C VAL A 163 -11.43 20.61 -17.41
N ALA A 164 -11.48 20.11 -18.65
CA ALA A 164 -10.44 19.22 -19.19
C ALA A 164 -9.06 19.86 -19.28
N LYS A 165 -8.95 21.19 -19.26
CA LYS A 165 -7.67 21.92 -19.25
C LYS A 165 -7.10 22.07 -17.83
N ASN A 166 -7.90 21.84 -16.80
CA ASN A 166 -7.53 22.03 -15.39
C ASN A 166 -7.16 20.71 -14.70
N ILE A 167 -7.53 19.57 -15.26
CA ILE A 167 -7.30 18.26 -14.64
C ILE A 167 -6.43 17.40 -15.56
N ALA A 168 -5.31 16.91 -15.05
CA ALA A 168 -4.44 16.02 -15.80
C ALA A 168 -5.11 14.65 -16.02
N LYS A 169 -4.88 14.04 -17.18
CA LYS A 169 -5.34 12.67 -17.48
C LYS A 169 -4.53 11.63 -16.71
N SER A 170 -3.25 11.94 -16.44
CA SER A 170 -2.33 11.12 -15.67
C SER A 170 -2.07 11.80 -14.33
N ILE A 171 -2.44 11.14 -13.25
CA ILE A 171 -2.35 11.64 -11.89
C ILE A 171 -1.17 10.98 -11.19
N GLN A 172 -0.27 11.77 -10.62
CA GLN A 172 0.80 11.25 -9.78
C GLN A 172 0.25 10.83 -8.42
N ILE A 173 0.65 9.65 -7.99
CA ILE A 173 0.33 9.09 -6.67
C ILE A 173 1.64 8.92 -5.90
N ASP A 174 1.72 9.57 -4.74
CA ASP A 174 2.82 9.38 -3.80
C ASP A 174 2.31 8.61 -2.59
N VAL A 175 3.00 7.53 -2.27
CA VAL A 175 2.72 6.66 -1.12
C VAL A 175 3.83 6.82 -0.09
N ASP A 176 3.46 7.05 1.17
CA ASP A 176 4.35 7.06 2.32
C ASP A 176 3.69 6.33 3.48
N VAL A 177 4.26 5.18 3.87
CA VAL A 177 3.72 4.35 4.95
C VAL A 177 4.80 4.00 5.96
N ASN A 178 4.49 4.19 7.24
CA ASN A 178 5.34 3.75 8.34
C ASN A 178 4.68 2.52 8.98
N LEU A 179 5.25 1.36 8.69
CA LEU A 179 4.74 0.06 9.11
C LEU A 179 5.47 -0.40 10.38
N GLU A 180 4.72 -0.76 11.39
CA GLU A 180 5.24 -1.29 12.66
C GLU A 180 4.90 -2.77 12.78
N LYS A 181 5.76 -3.51 13.50
CA LYS A 181 5.49 -4.92 13.78
C LYS A 181 4.16 -5.05 14.52
N LEU A 182 3.30 -5.93 13.99
CA LEU A 182 2.05 -6.25 14.69
C LEU A 182 2.41 -6.92 16.02
N ALA A 183 2.05 -6.26 17.14
CA ALA A 183 2.20 -6.85 18.45
C ALA A 183 1.30 -8.09 18.57
N LYS A 184 1.80 -9.09 19.32
CA LYS A 184 1.06 -10.34 19.61
C LYS A 184 -0.08 -10.06 20.57
#